data_342df3f24090b8ccd8622ead1ef06bec
#
_entry.id   342df3f24090b8ccd8622ead1ef06bec
#
_cell.length_a   1.000
_cell.length_b   1.000
_cell.length_c   1.000
_cell.angle_alpha   90.00
_cell.angle_beta   90.00
_cell.angle_gamma   90.00
#
_symmetry.space_group_name_H-M   'P 1'
#
loop_
_entity.id
_entity.type
_entity.pdbx_description
1 polymer ?
#
loop_
_entity_poly.entity_id
_entity_poly.type
_entity_poly.pdbx_seq_one_letter_code
_entity_poly.pdbx_strand_id
1 'polypeptide(L)'
;MTSACGDNVLFNTQNEILLRCRRAMTKQSFSTLFEQKREFVVSIGILVLLATMYAILGASTWAVEPIESATNFCEGISDGLIKEPMNTLSNLTYVFVGLVVLWNLPTTREKSRNPMLERSVYPILFATGSIYIGVGSFAMHGTNTNWGTSMDWTGMLFFISFPVYYNLSRQYRWSDRFFLTVFFCVFVLTALLDTFAANNNVTLIENFSGTRNLKLSSITRDYLWSLYIGVWLIQEAKNLSGNQLSWMIGVPLVACITLSVGAPTMQIILLCLMFIGIALALHFNPGQTLLRKAQPDLWIGFGCYIVGNIVWRYGRSGEAACNPDSLFQYHAVWHILTGASLYFFYRYFRTETKPESSEL
;
A
#
# COMPACT_ATOMS: atom_id res chain seq x y z
N MET A 1 27.38 -25.76 24.67
CA MET A 1 26.98 -24.56 25.45
C MET A 1 26.77 -24.88 26.94
N THR A 2 27.69 -25.62 27.57
CA THR A 2 27.56 -26.13 28.94
C THR A 2 28.82 -25.85 29.82
N SER A 3 29.56 -24.77 29.52
CA SER A 3 30.80 -24.52 30.26
C SER A 3 30.91 -23.16 30.98
N ALA A 4 29.81 -22.46 31.20
CA ALA A 4 29.86 -21.15 31.85
C ALA A 4 29.22 -21.06 33.24
N CYS A 5 28.80 -22.18 33.82
CA CYS A 5 28.31 -22.25 35.20
C CYS A 5 29.03 -23.41 35.92
N GLY A 6 30.34 -23.29 36.12
CA GLY A 6 31.16 -24.20 36.89
C GLY A 6 31.11 -23.88 38.37
N ASP A 7 31.01 -24.96 39.13
CA ASP A 7 30.97 -25.05 40.58
C ASP A 7 31.99 -24.20 41.33
N ASN A 8 31.48 -23.51 42.33
CA ASN A 8 32.09 -23.10 43.62
C ASN A 8 31.71 -21.65 43.97
N VAL A 9 30.64 -21.46 44.76
CA VAL A 9 30.50 -20.31 45.67
C VAL A 9 29.37 -20.54 46.69
N LEU A 10 29.64 -20.18 47.93
CA LEU A 10 28.86 -20.31 49.16
C LEU A 10 27.38 -19.82 49.06
N PHE A 11 26.50 -20.42 49.82
CA PHE A 11 25.04 -20.40 49.80
C PHE A 11 24.31 -19.05 49.63
N ASN A 12 24.94 -17.91 49.90
CA ASN A 12 24.30 -16.59 49.75
C ASN A 12 24.50 -15.97 48.35
N THR A 13 25.40 -16.55 47.56
CA THR A 13 25.74 -16.13 46.20
C THR A 13 24.97 -16.89 45.12
N GLN A 14 24.37 -18.04 45.44
CA GLN A 14 23.60 -18.83 44.45
C GLN A 14 22.38 -18.10 43.89
N ASN A 15 21.66 -17.38 44.75
CA ASN A 15 20.49 -16.59 44.31
C ASN A 15 20.88 -15.39 43.43
N GLU A 16 22.00 -14.72 43.75
CA GLU A 16 22.52 -13.64 42.90
C GLU A 16 23.08 -14.16 41.58
N ILE A 17 23.75 -15.30 41.57
CA ILE A 17 24.25 -15.95 40.35
C ILE A 17 23.08 -16.41 39.47
N LEU A 18 22.06 -17.04 40.04
CA LEU A 18 20.82 -17.42 39.34
C LEU A 18 20.07 -16.21 38.75
N LEU A 19 20.00 -15.11 39.50
CA LEU A 19 19.42 -13.86 39.02
C LEU A 19 20.24 -13.22 37.90
N ARG A 20 21.56 -13.24 37.99
CA ARG A 20 22.45 -12.76 36.91
C ARG A 20 22.40 -13.65 35.68
N CYS A 21 22.38 -14.97 35.82
CA CYS A 21 22.21 -15.91 34.73
C CYS A 21 20.83 -15.76 34.07
N ARG A 22 19.74 -15.62 34.85
CA ARG A 22 18.42 -15.33 34.32
C ARG A 22 18.38 -13.99 33.59
N ARG A 23 18.96 -12.92 34.11
CA ARG A 23 19.07 -11.61 33.45
C ARG A 23 19.95 -11.67 32.20
N ALA A 24 21.05 -12.44 32.22
CA ALA A 24 21.88 -12.62 31.03
C ALA A 24 21.14 -13.43 29.94
N MET A 25 20.47 -14.52 30.30
CA MET A 25 19.64 -15.31 29.35
C MET A 25 18.46 -14.51 28.78
N THR A 26 17.77 -13.73 29.61
CA THR A 26 16.67 -12.86 29.12
C THR A 26 17.20 -11.75 28.24
N LYS A 27 18.34 -11.14 28.56
CA LYS A 27 18.97 -10.09 27.75
C LYS A 27 19.47 -10.64 26.41
N GLN A 28 20.07 -11.84 26.40
CA GLN A 28 20.52 -12.51 25.18
C GLN A 28 19.33 -12.96 24.32
N SER A 29 18.26 -13.46 24.93
CA SER A 29 17.02 -13.83 24.23
C SER A 29 16.33 -12.60 23.63
N PHE A 30 16.31 -11.48 24.35
CA PHE A 30 15.73 -10.24 23.84
C PHE A 30 16.54 -9.65 22.67
N SER A 31 17.88 -9.63 22.75
CA SER A 31 18.73 -9.13 21.67
C SER A 31 18.59 -9.98 20.41
N THR A 32 18.53 -11.30 20.54
CA THR A 32 18.31 -12.19 19.39
C THR A 32 16.91 -12.02 18.76
N LEU A 33 15.88 -11.88 19.58
CA LEU A 33 14.53 -11.60 19.09
C LEU A 33 14.47 -10.24 18.39
N PHE A 34 15.11 -9.21 18.95
CA PHE A 34 15.17 -7.88 18.35
C PHE A 34 15.85 -7.92 16.98
N GLU A 35 17.01 -8.60 16.86
CA GLU A 35 17.69 -8.74 15.57
C GLU A 35 16.85 -9.51 14.54
N GLN A 36 16.14 -10.56 14.97
CA GLN A 36 15.29 -11.35 14.11
C GLN A 36 14.05 -10.58 13.62
N LYS A 37 13.49 -9.68 14.45
CA LYS A 37 12.26 -8.93 14.19
C LYS A 37 12.50 -7.42 14.11
N ARG A 38 13.73 -7.00 13.76
CA ARG A 38 14.16 -5.60 13.78
C ARG A 38 13.19 -4.67 13.03
N GLU A 39 12.81 -5.04 11.81
CA GLU A 39 11.94 -4.21 10.96
C GLU A 39 10.55 -4.04 11.60
N PHE A 40 10.00 -5.08 12.20
CA PHE A 40 8.75 -5.03 12.94
C PHE A 40 8.86 -4.12 14.17
N VAL A 41 9.88 -4.32 15.00
CA VAL A 41 10.06 -3.53 16.25
C VAL A 41 10.31 -2.06 15.95
N VAL A 42 11.13 -1.76 14.94
CA VAL A 42 11.38 -0.38 14.48
C VAL A 42 10.08 0.27 14.00
N SER A 43 9.28 -0.45 13.20
CA SER A 43 7.99 0.07 12.71
C SER A 43 7.02 0.34 13.86
N ILE A 44 6.91 -0.55 14.85
CA ILE A 44 6.10 -0.30 16.06
C ILE A 44 6.61 0.95 16.80
N GLY A 45 7.93 1.10 16.97
CA GLY A 45 8.51 2.28 17.62
C GLY A 45 8.15 3.59 16.91
N ILE A 46 8.24 3.60 15.57
CA ILE A 46 7.84 4.75 14.75
C ILE A 46 6.33 5.03 14.89
N LEU A 47 5.49 4.00 14.83
CA LEU A 47 4.04 4.16 14.96
C LEU A 47 3.65 4.71 16.33
N VAL A 48 4.28 4.23 17.41
CA VAL A 48 4.07 4.76 18.77
C VAL A 48 4.51 6.22 18.86
N LEU A 49 5.66 6.58 18.26
CA LEU A 49 6.13 7.96 18.20
C LEU A 49 5.12 8.85 17.45
N LEU A 50 4.65 8.43 16.27
CA LEU A 50 3.68 9.18 15.47
C LEU A 50 2.35 9.32 16.22
N ALA A 51 1.85 8.27 16.86
CA ALA A 51 0.62 8.33 17.68
C ALA A 51 0.78 9.28 18.87
N THR A 52 1.96 9.28 19.51
CA THR A 52 2.26 10.20 20.63
C THR A 52 2.32 11.65 20.12
N MET A 53 3.00 11.90 19.01
CA MET A 53 3.03 13.22 18.37
C MET A 53 1.62 13.68 17.98
N TYR A 54 0.84 12.79 17.41
CA TYR A 54 -0.57 13.06 17.08
C TYR A 54 -1.36 13.47 18.34
N ALA A 55 -1.25 12.73 19.42
CA ALA A 55 -1.98 13.01 20.67
C ALA A 55 -1.56 14.33 21.32
N ILE A 56 -0.26 14.68 21.27
CA ILE A 56 0.27 15.91 21.88
C ILE A 56 -0.04 17.14 21.02
N LEU A 57 0.16 17.06 19.71
CA LEU A 57 0.04 18.20 18.81
C LEU A 57 -1.38 18.40 18.29
N GLY A 58 -2.17 17.32 18.18
CA GLY A 58 -3.44 17.32 17.49
C GLY A 58 -4.49 18.26 18.07
N ALA A 59 -4.52 18.42 19.39
CA ALA A 59 -5.52 19.26 20.04
C ALA A 59 -5.38 20.77 19.77
N SER A 60 -4.18 21.24 19.40
CA SER A 60 -3.87 22.67 19.28
C SER A 60 -3.51 23.16 17.88
N THR A 61 -3.08 22.25 16.99
CA THR A 61 -2.46 22.64 15.72
C THR A 61 -3.26 22.25 14.46
N TRP A 62 -4.28 21.41 14.61
CA TRP A 62 -5.06 20.90 13.45
C TRP A 62 -6.37 21.64 13.29
N ALA A 63 -6.42 22.84 13.84
CA ALA A 63 -7.54 23.72 13.67
C ALA A 63 -7.62 24.20 12.22
N VAL A 64 -8.36 23.41 11.42
CA VAL A 64 -9.33 23.96 10.51
C VAL A 64 -8.77 24.60 9.26
N GLU A 65 -8.35 23.78 8.34
CA GLU A 65 -8.62 24.10 6.93
C GLU A 65 -9.84 23.26 6.52
N PRO A 66 -11.00 23.85 6.24
CA PRO A 66 -12.13 23.10 5.70
C PRO A 66 -11.74 22.58 4.33
N ILE A 67 -11.45 21.27 4.28
CA ILE A 67 -11.11 20.61 3.02
C ILE A 67 -12.41 20.25 2.33
N GLU A 68 -12.64 20.73 1.11
CA GLU A 68 -13.76 20.29 0.26
C GLU A 68 -13.81 18.77 0.11
N SER A 69 -12.68 18.07 0.22
CA SER A 69 -12.61 16.62 0.11
C SER A 69 -13.21 15.87 1.30
N ALA A 70 -13.16 16.43 2.53
CA ALA A 70 -13.71 15.77 3.72
C ALA A 70 -15.24 15.62 3.65
N THR A 71 -15.93 16.49 2.94
CA THR A 71 -17.39 16.40 2.76
C THR A 71 -17.83 15.22 1.92
N ASN A 72 -16.92 14.48 1.29
CA ASN A 72 -17.25 13.37 0.38
C ASN A 72 -17.42 12.02 1.06
N PHE A 73 -17.06 11.87 2.35
CA PHE A 73 -16.98 10.57 3.01
C PHE A 73 -18.15 10.22 3.92
N CYS A 74 -19.16 11.08 3.99
CA CYS A 74 -20.38 10.93 4.79
C CYS A 74 -20.21 11.12 6.30
N GLU A 75 -19.16 10.60 6.96
CA GLU A 75 -18.98 10.73 8.40
C GLU A 75 -18.94 12.20 8.83
N GLY A 76 -19.70 12.53 9.89
CA GLY A 76 -19.73 13.86 10.45
C GLY A 76 -18.39 14.26 11.08
N ILE A 77 -18.00 15.53 10.93
CA ILE A 77 -16.76 16.04 11.50
C ILE A 77 -16.94 16.29 13.00
N SER A 78 -16.17 15.57 13.81
CA SER A 78 -16.15 15.72 15.28
C SER A 78 -15.34 16.94 15.72
N ASP A 79 -15.77 17.58 16.79
CA ASP A 79 -14.99 18.63 17.49
C ASP A 79 -13.80 18.05 18.28
N GLY A 80 -13.73 16.71 18.42
CA GLY A 80 -12.67 16.03 19.17
C GLY A 80 -11.31 16.04 18.46
N LEU A 81 -10.36 15.33 19.09
CA LEU A 81 -9.00 15.13 18.56
C LEU A 81 -8.99 14.44 17.20
N ILE A 82 -9.91 13.52 16.98
CA ILE A 82 -10.08 12.77 15.72
C ILE A 82 -11.32 13.33 15.01
N LYS A 83 -11.15 13.81 13.79
CA LYS A 83 -12.22 14.50 13.06
C LYS A 83 -13.28 13.54 12.51
N GLU A 84 -12.88 12.45 11.90
CA GLU A 84 -13.74 11.37 11.39
C GLU A 84 -13.35 10.04 12.07
N PRO A 85 -13.89 9.73 13.28
CA PRO A 85 -13.38 8.62 14.10
C PRO A 85 -13.42 7.25 13.41
N MET A 86 -14.53 6.90 12.75
CA MET A 86 -14.69 5.58 12.14
C MET A 86 -13.82 5.42 10.89
N ASN A 87 -13.81 6.44 10.03
CA ASN A 87 -12.93 6.48 8.87
C ASN A 87 -11.46 6.47 9.29
N THR A 88 -11.09 7.18 10.35
CA THR A 88 -9.72 7.22 10.88
C THR A 88 -9.28 5.86 11.41
N LEU A 89 -10.05 5.26 12.32
CA LEU A 89 -9.66 4.02 12.99
C LEU A 89 -9.63 2.82 12.05
N SER A 90 -10.49 2.79 11.04
CA SER A 90 -10.50 1.72 10.04
C SER A 90 -9.20 1.61 9.24
N ASN A 91 -8.41 2.69 9.14
CA ASN A 91 -7.10 2.71 8.50
C ASN A 91 -6.04 1.87 9.23
N LEU A 92 -6.25 1.54 10.51
CA LEU A 92 -5.38 0.62 11.23
C LEU A 92 -5.34 -0.78 10.58
N THR A 93 -6.31 -1.13 9.73
CA THR A 93 -6.30 -2.37 8.95
C THR A 93 -5.07 -2.44 8.03
N TYR A 94 -4.72 -1.35 7.35
CA TYR A 94 -3.53 -1.30 6.50
C TYR A 94 -2.24 -1.41 7.33
N VAL A 95 -2.20 -0.70 8.46
CA VAL A 95 -1.07 -0.77 9.40
C VAL A 95 -0.89 -2.21 9.88
N PHE A 96 -1.98 -2.87 10.27
CA PHE A 96 -1.97 -4.26 10.71
C PHE A 96 -1.42 -5.20 9.65
N VAL A 97 -1.88 -5.06 8.40
CA VAL A 97 -1.36 -5.86 7.28
C VAL A 97 0.14 -5.68 7.12
N GLY A 98 0.64 -4.45 7.11
CA GLY A 98 2.07 -4.18 7.02
C GLY A 98 2.87 -4.80 8.17
N LEU A 99 2.36 -4.70 9.40
CA LEU A 99 2.97 -5.32 10.57
C LEU A 99 2.96 -6.86 10.49
N VAL A 100 1.88 -7.47 9.99
CA VAL A 100 1.82 -8.93 9.74
C VAL A 100 2.87 -9.35 8.73
N VAL A 101 3.07 -8.57 7.66
CA VAL A 101 4.13 -8.85 6.68
C VAL A 101 5.51 -8.80 7.32
N LEU A 102 5.82 -7.75 8.12
CA LEU A 102 7.10 -7.61 8.81
C LEU A 102 7.33 -8.70 9.86
N TRP A 103 6.28 -9.10 10.58
CA TRP A 103 6.36 -10.19 11.54
C TRP A 103 6.71 -11.52 10.88
N ASN A 104 6.18 -11.77 9.68
CA ASN A 104 6.39 -12.99 8.90
C ASN A 104 7.68 -12.98 8.06
N LEU A 105 8.53 -11.94 8.16
CA LEU A 105 9.84 -11.98 7.51
C LEU A 105 10.68 -13.13 8.05
N PRO A 106 11.39 -13.87 7.17
CA PRO A 106 12.29 -14.94 7.59
C PRO A 106 13.36 -14.42 8.54
N THR A 107 13.72 -15.24 9.52
CA THR A 107 14.81 -14.95 10.46
C THR A 107 16.19 -15.20 9.84
N THR A 108 16.26 -16.13 8.89
CA THR A 108 17.47 -16.44 8.13
C THR A 108 17.55 -15.61 6.86
N ARG A 109 18.76 -15.34 6.39
CA ARG A 109 19.02 -14.65 5.12
C ARG A 109 19.21 -15.64 3.96
N GLU A 110 18.55 -16.79 4.03
CA GLU A 110 18.62 -17.75 2.94
C GLU A 110 17.96 -17.16 1.70
N LYS A 111 18.65 -17.31 0.56
CA LYS A 111 18.12 -16.88 -0.71
C LYS A 111 17.05 -17.84 -1.20
N SER A 112 15.89 -17.33 -1.52
CA SER A 112 14.80 -18.05 -2.15
C SER A 112 14.72 -17.69 -3.64
N ARG A 113 14.08 -18.53 -4.41
CA ARG A 113 13.74 -18.18 -5.80
C ARG A 113 12.70 -17.06 -5.87
N ASN A 114 11.91 -16.91 -4.83
CA ASN A 114 10.91 -15.86 -4.69
C ASN A 114 11.37 -14.84 -3.63
N PRO A 115 11.70 -13.59 -4.01
CA PRO A 115 12.19 -12.59 -3.07
C PRO A 115 11.15 -12.14 -2.04
N MET A 116 9.84 -12.39 -2.27
CA MET A 116 8.80 -12.14 -1.27
C MET A 116 8.83 -13.16 -0.10
N LEU A 117 9.59 -14.25 -0.24
CA LEU A 117 9.86 -15.25 0.80
C LEU A 117 11.20 -15.01 1.51
N GLU A 118 11.96 -13.99 1.11
CA GLU A 118 13.24 -13.62 1.70
C GLU A 118 13.11 -12.40 2.62
N ARG A 119 14.11 -12.17 3.47
CA ARG A 119 14.30 -10.89 4.14
C ARG A 119 14.99 -9.92 3.17
N SER A 120 14.26 -9.50 2.18
CA SER A 120 14.71 -8.67 1.06
C SER A 120 13.99 -7.32 1.04
N VAL A 121 14.38 -6.45 0.12
CA VAL A 121 13.77 -5.14 -0.06
C VAL A 121 12.30 -5.21 -0.45
N TYR A 122 11.86 -6.28 -1.13
CA TYR A 122 10.50 -6.38 -1.67
C TYR A 122 9.40 -6.52 -0.60
N PRO A 123 9.43 -7.53 0.31
CA PRO A 123 8.42 -7.62 1.36
C PRO A 123 8.51 -6.45 2.35
N ILE A 124 9.71 -5.89 2.57
CA ILE A 124 9.88 -4.72 3.43
C ILE A 124 9.21 -3.51 2.79
N LEU A 125 9.42 -3.26 1.49
CA LEU A 125 8.80 -2.15 0.78
C LEU A 125 7.28 -2.31 0.69
N PHE A 126 6.78 -3.54 0.44
CA PHE A 126 5.36 -3.85 0.49
C PHE A 126 4.73 -3.50 1.84
N ALA A 127 5.37 -3.94 2.93
CA ALA A 127 4.92 -3.65 4.29
C ALA A 127 4.97 -2.15 4.60
N THR A 128 6.05 -1.48 4.21
CA THR A 128 6.20 -0.02 4.37
C THR A 128 5.09 0.73 3.64
N GLY A 129 4.79 0.33 2.40
CA GLY A 129 3.70 0.92 1.62
C GLY A 129 2.33 0.72 2.27
N SER A 130 2.07 -0.49 2.80
CA SER A 130 0.84 -0.79 3.54
C SER A 130 0.72 0.07 4.81
N ILE A 131 1.80 0.19 5.60
CA ILE A 131 1.82 1.05 6.80
C ILE A 131 1.65 2.52 6.40
N TYR A 132 2.30 2.96 5.32
CA TYR A 132 2.23 4.33 4.87
C TYR A 132 0.82 4.73 4.42
N ILE A 133 0.09 3.87 3.66
CA ILE A 133 -1.34 4.11 3.39
C ILE A 133 -2.09 4.30 4.70
N GLY A 134 -1.93 3.37 5.64
CA GLY A 134 -2.67 3.42 6.90
C GLY A 134 -2.40 4.69 7.70
N VAL A 135 -1.15 5.12 7.79
CA VAL A 135 -0.76 6.36 8.50
C VAL A 135 -1.23 7.61 7.72
N GLY A 136 -1.09 7.62 6.39
CA GLY A 136 -1.51 8.73 5.54
C GLY A 136 -3.01 8.96 5.58
N SER A 137 -3.79 7.89 5.40
CA SER A 137 -5.24 7.96 5.46
C SER A 137 -5.76 8.23 6.87
N PHE A 138 -5.10 7.68 7.90
CA PHE A 138 -5.35 8.08 9.29
C PHE A 138 -5.14 9.58 9.49
N ALA A 139 -4.04 10.13 8.95
CA ALA A 139 -3.77 11.58 9.04
C ALA A 139 -4.84 12.40 8.31
N MET A 140 -5.27 11.98 7.12
CA MET A 140 -6.33 12.67 6.38
C MET A 140 -7.62 12.75 7.19
N HIS A 141 -8.18 11.61 7.57
CA HIS A 141 -9.48 11.53 8.27
C HIS A 141 -9.39 12.02 9.71
N GLY A 142 -8.24 11.81 10.37
CA GLY A 142 -8.03 12.21 11.75
C GLY A 142 -7.85 13.71 11.92
N THR A 143 -7.24 14.39 10.95
CA THR A 143 -6.91 15.81 11.06
C THR A 143 -7.77 16.71 10.18
N ASN A 144 -8.31 16.17 9.10
CA ASN A 144 -9.03 16.93 8.09
C ASN A 144 -8.24 18.12 7.55
N THR A 145 -6.96 17.89 7.17
CA THR A 145 -6.02 18.91 6.71
C THR A 145 -5.52 18.62 5.30
N ASN A 146 -5.05 19.65 4.58
CA ASN A 146 -4.46 19.49 3.24
C ASN A 146 -3.24 18.59 3.24
N TRP A 147 -2.36 18.69 4.25
CA TRP A 147 -1.20 17.81 4.36
C TRP A 147 -1.59 16.36 4.62
N GLY A 148 -2.65 16.12 5.44
CA GLY A 148 -3.20 14.79 5.64
C GLY A 148 -3.72 14.19 4.33
N THR A 149 -4.45 15.00 3.53
CA THR A 149 -4.89 14.60 2.18
C THR A 149 -3.73 14.24 1.27
N SER A 150 -2.64 15.02 1.29
CA SER A 150 -1.44 14.73 0.49
C SER A 150 -0.75 13.44 0.95
N MET A 151 -0.70 13.19 2.27
CA MET A 151 -0.15 11.94 2.81
C MET A 151 -0.98 10.72 2.41
N ASP A 152 -2.29 10.82 2.43
CA ASP A 152 -3.20 9.74 2.00
C ASP A 152 -2.97 9.40 0.52
N TRP A 153 -3.00 10.40 -0.36
CA TRP A 153 -2.78 10.20 -1.80
C TRP A 153 -1.40 9.66 -2.13
N THR A 154 -0.36 10.21 -1.52
CA THR A 154 1.00 9.70 -1.74
C THR A 154 1.19 8.29 -1.17
N GLY A 155 0.54 7.96 -0.05
CA GLY A 155 0.51 6.60 0.49
C GLY A 155 -0.14 5.60 -0.48
N MET A 156 -1.30 5.97 -1.03
CA MET A 156 -1.98 5.15 -2.04
C MET A 156 -1.13 4.96 -3.30
N LEU A 157 -0.54 6.03 -3.84
CA LEU A 157 0.34 5.95 -5.02
C LEU A 157 1.60 5.12 -4.76
N PHE A 158 2.20 5.26 -3.57
CA PHE A 158 3.34 4.45 -3.16
C PHE A 158 3.00 2.96 -3.24
N PHE A 159 1.88 2.57 -2.65
CA PHE A 159 1.50 1.16 -2.61
C PHE A 159 1.09 0.64 -3.99
N ILE A 160 0.23 1.36 -4.73
CA ILE A 160 -0.32 0.88 -6.00
C ILE A 160 0.74 0.78 -7.11
N SER A 161 1.83 1.55 -7.00
CA SER A 161 2.97 1.45 -7.92
C SER A 161 3.82 0.21 -7.65
N PHE A 162 3.81 -0.34 -6.42
CA PHE A 162 4.64 -1.48 -6.04
C PHE A 162 4.42 -2.71 -6.94
N PRO A 163 3.19 -3.21 -7.18
CA PRO A 163 2.97 -4.36 -8.05
C PRO A 163 3.59 -4.22 -9.44
N VAL A 164 3.47 -3.03 -10.01
CA VAL A 164 4.00 -2.72 -11.35
C VAL A 164 5.51 -2.83 -11.37
N TYR A 165 6.20 -2.13 -10.46
CA TYR A 165 7.67 -2.13 -10.43
C TYR A 165 8.23 -3.46 -9.93
N TYR A 166 7.54 -4.14 -9.02
CA TYR A 166 7.88 -5.50 -8.62
C TYR A 166 7.87 -6.43 -9.84
N ASN A 167 6.79 -6.45 -10.62
CA ASN A 167 6.69 -7.27 -11.81
C ASN A 167 7.79 -6.93 -12.84
N LEU A 168 8.02 -5.64 -13.12
CA LEU A 168 9.10 -5.22 -14.03
C LEU A 168 10.46 -5.68 -13.52
N SER A 169 10.75 -5.50 -12.25
CA SER A 169 12.03 -5.92 -11.67
C SER A 169 12.26 -7.42 -11.81
N ARG A 170 11.20 -8.21 -11.66
CA ARG A 170 11.25 -9.67 -11.80
C ARG A 170 11.35 -10.10 -13.26
N GLN A 171 10.57 -9.49 -14.14
CA GLN A 171 10.56 -9.80 -15.58
C GLN A 171 11.89 -9.49 -16.24
N TYR A 172 12.52 -8.36 -15.87
CA TYR A 172 13.76 -7.88 -16.48
C TYR A 172 14.99 -8.07 -15.59
N ARG A 173 14.87 -8.83 -14.49
CA ARG A 173 15.96 -9.19 -13.58
C ARG A 173 16.74 -7.98 -13.04
N TRP A 174 16.02 -6.94 -12.63
CA TRP A 174 16.64 -5.76 -12.04
C TRP A 174 17.38 -6.11 -10.75
N SER A 175 18.48 -5.43 -10.50
CA SER A 175 19.11 -5.49 -9.18
C SER A 175 18.24 -4.76 -8.14
N ASP A 176 18.36 -5.13 -6.87
CA ASP A 176 17.63 -4.47 -5.77
C ASP A 176 17.89 -2.96 -5.75
N ARG A 177 19.13 -2.55 -6.01
CA ARG A 177 19.51 -1.13 -6.08
C ARG A 177 18.78 -0.40 -7.21
N PHE A 178 18.77 -0.98 -8.40
CA PHE A 178 18.10 -0.38 -9.56
C PHE A 178 16.59 -0.31 -9.34
N PHE A 179 15.98 -1.38 -8.82
CA PHE A 179 14.57 -1.40 -8.44
C PHE A 179 14.22 -0.27 -7.46
N LEU A 180 14.97 -0.15 -6.35
CA LEU A 180 14.74 0.91 -5.35
C LEU A 180 14.94 2.31 -5.96
N THR A 181 15.98 2.50 -6.78
CA THR A 181 16.23 3.79 -7.44
C THR A 181 15.06 4.18 -8.32
N VAL A 182 14.61 3.29 -9.22
CA VAL A 182 13.48 3.57 -10.12
C VAL A 182 12.22 3.83 -9.31
N PHE A 183 11.92 2.96 -8.35
CA PHE A 183 10.73 3.08 -7.50
C PHE A 183 10.67 4.44 -6.79
N PHE A 184 11.73 4.81 -6.08
CA PHE A 184 11.75 6.06 -5.32
C PHE A 184 11.86 7.29 -6.20
N CYS A 185 12.60 7.26 -7.31
CA CYS A 185 12.64 8.37 -8.25
C CYS A 185 11.25 8.67 -8.81
N VAL A 186 10.52 7.65 -9.26
CA VAL A 186 9.17 7.85 -9.80
C VAL A 186 8.20 8.29 -8.71
N PHE A 187 8.28 7.69 -7.51
CA PHE A 187 7.45 8.10 -6.38
C PHE A 187 7.66 9.57 -6.02
N VAL A 188 8.92 10.01 -5.89
CA VAL A 188 9.25 11.42 -5.57
C VAL A 188 8.77 12.36 -6.66
N LEU A 189 9.02 12.04 -7.94
CA LEU A 189 8.53 12.84 -9.07
C LEU A 189 7.00 12.97 -9.05
N THR A 190 6.30 11.88 -8.77
CA THR A 190 4.84 11.87 -8.68
C THR A 190 4.33 12.71 -7.51
N ALA A 191 4.96 12.58 -6.33
CA ALA A 191 4.61 13.37 -5.15
C ALA A 191 4.87 14.87 -5.36
N LEU A 192 5.99 15.23 -6.00
CA LEU A 192 6.30 16.61 -6.36
C LEU A 192 5.28 17.17 -7.37
N LEU A 193 4.92 16.39 -8.37
CA LEU A 193 3.92 16.79 -9.36
C LEU A 193 2.54 17.00 -8.72
N ASP A 194 2.11 16.11 -7.81
CA ASP A 194 0.84 16.27 -7.07
C ASP A 194 0.87 17.54 -6.20
N THR A 195 1.95 17.75 -5.46
CA THR A 195 2.12 18.94 -4.63
C THR A 195 2.12 20.23 -5.47
N PHE A 196 2.83 20.24 -6.60
CA PHE A 196 2.83 21.36 -7.53
C PHE A 196 1.43 21.62 -8.09
N ALA A 197 0.74 20.58 -8.53
CA ALA A 197 -0.60 20.66 -9.09
C ALA A 197 -1.63 21.16 -8.07
N ALA A 198 -1.54 20.71 -6.83
CA ALA A 198 -2.42 21.12 -5.75
C ALA A 198 -2.23 22.60 -5.39
N ASN A 199 -0.98 23.05 -5.31
CA ASN A 199 -0.66 24.43 -4.92
C ASN A 199 -0.95 25.47 -6.01
N ASN A 200 -0.86 25.09 -7.29
CA ASN A 200 -1.00 26.04 -8.39
C ASN A 200 -2.38 26.01 -9.04
N ASN A 201 -3.24 25.08 -8.69
CA ASN A 201 -4.60 24.91 -9.21
C ASN A 201 -4.69 24.99 -10.76
N VAL A 202 -3.69 24.42 -11.44
CA VAL A 202 -3.50 24.54 -12.88
C VAL A 202 -4.62 23.80 -13.62
N THR A 203 -5.36 24.52 -14.46
CA THR A 203 -6.33 23.96 -15.40
C THR A 203 -5.63 23.71 -16.74
N LEU A 204 -5.59 22.44 -17.19
CA LEU A 204 -4.93 22.06 -18.44
C LEU A 204 -5.88 22.07 -19.63
N ILE A 205 -7.15 21.73 -19.41
CA ILE A 205 -8.17 21.68 -20.46
C ILE A 205 -9.46 22.23 -19.88
N GLU A 206 -10.00 23.26 -20.50
CA GLU A 206 -11.34 23.71 -20.24
C GLU A 206 -12.34 22.82 -20.98
N ASN A 207 -13.34 22.38 -20.26
CA ASN A 207 -14.27 21.38 -20.80
C ASN A 207 -15.25 22.05 -21.78
N PHE A 208 -15.28 21.57 -23.03
CA PHE A 208 -16.20 22.02 -24.07
C PHE A 208 -17.69 21.83 -23.69
N SER A 209 -17.99 20.93 -22.76
CA SER A 209 -19.35 20.62 -22.30
C SER A 209 -19.78 21.33 -21.01
N GLY A 210 -18.93 22.19 -20.44
CA GLY A 210 -19.27 23.03 -19.29
C GLY A 210 -19.36 22.35 -17.92
N THR A 211 -19.00 21.06 -17.81
CA THR A 211 -19.25 20.29 -16.59
C THR A 211 -18.04 20.08 -15.69
N ARG A 212 -16.80 20.08 -16.18
CA ARG A 212 -15.58 20.01 -15.34
C ARG A 212 -14.34 20.46 -16.10
N ASN A 213 -13.58 21.36 -15.53
CA ASN A 213 -12.24 21.68 -15.99
C ASN A 213 -11.26 20.56 -15.59
N LEU A 214 -10.43 20.12 -16.53
CA LEU A 214 -9.40 19.12 -16.24
C LEU A 214 -8.23 19.79 -15.53
N LYS A 215 -8.18 19.62 -14.20
CA LYS A 215 -7.10 20.15 -13.38
C LYS A 215 -5.92 19.18 -13.38
N LEU A 216 -4.69 19.71 -13.28
CA LEU A 216 -3.47 18.91 -13.18
C LEU A 216 -3.51 17.97 -11.95
N SER A 217 -4.09 18.41 -10.83
CA SER A 217 -4.30 17.58 -9.63
C SER A 217 -5.21 16.38 -9.90
N SER A 218 -6.25 16.52 -10.70
CA SER A 218 -7.10 15.39 -11.09
C SER A 218 -6.35 14.39 -11.97
N ILE A 219 -5.48 14.88 -12.86
CA ILE A 219 -4.64 14.01 -13.68
C ILE A 219 -3.67 13.20 -12.81
N THR A 220 -2.95 13.85 -11.88
CA THR A 220 -2.01 13.14 -11.02
C THR A 220 -2.71 12.10 -10.16
N ARG A 221 -3.86 12.39 -9.64
CA ARG A 221 -4.58 11.52 -8.72
C ARG A 221 -5.34 10.41 -9.44
N ASP A 222 -6.28 10.77 -10.30
CA ASP A 222 -7.18 9.81 -10.92
C ASP A 222 -6.49 9.01 -12.05
N TYR A 223 -5.57 9.68 -12.79
CA TYR A 223 -4.87 9.06 -13.91
C TYR A 223 -3.80 8.08 -13.45
N LEU A 224 -2.94 8.49 -12.51
CA LEU A 224 -1.88 7.61 -12.03
C LEU A 224 -2.45 6.41 -11.30
N TRP A 225 -3.53 6.60 -10.54
CA TRP A 225 -4.26 5.50 -9.94
C TRP A 225 -4.72 4.48 -10.99
N SER A 226 -5.45 4.94 -11.99
CA SER A 226 -5.95 4.10 -13.08
C SER A 226 -4.81 3.49 -13.90
N LEU A 227 -3.74 4.26 -14.14
CA LEU A 227 -2.56 3.80 -14.85
C LEU A 227 -1.90 2.61 -14.14
N TYR A 228 -1.57 2.74 -12.86
CA TYR A 228 -0.89 1.69 -12.13
C TYR A 228 -1.74 0.41 -12.03
N ILE A 229 -3.03 0.54 -11.74
CA ILE A 229 -3.94 -0.63 -11.73
C ILE A 229 -3.99 -1.27 -13.13
N GLY A 230 -4.18 -0.48 -14.18
CA GLY A 230 -4.28 -0.99 -15.55
C GLY A 230 -3.00 -1.68 -16.01
N VAL A 231 -1.82 -1.07 -15.76
CA VAL A 231 -0.53 -1.69 -16.09
C VAL A 231 -0.33 -3.00 -15.32
N TRP A 232 -0.66 -3.01 -14.02
CA TRP A 232 -0.58 -4.23 -13.23
C TRP A 232 -1.49 -5.33 -13.77
N LEU A 233 -2.75 -5.00 -14.10
CA LEU A 233 -3.69 -5.96 -14.70
C LEU A 233 -3.18 -6.51 -16.04
N ILE A 234 -2.55 -5.68 -16.89
CA ILE A 234 -1.91 -6.14 -18.13
C ILE A 234 -0.80 -7.13 -17.82
N GLN A 235 0.06 -6.83 -16.86
CA GLN A 235 1.15 -7.70 -16.47
C GLN A 235 0.65 -9.04 -15.92
N GLU A 236 -0.40 -9.03 -15.10
CA GLU A 236 -1.01 -10.26 -14.58
C GLU A 236 -1.74 -11.04 -15.68
N ALA A 237 -2.48 -10.37 -16.56
CA ALA A 237 -3.12 -11.02 -17.70
C ALA A 237 -2.09 -11.75 -18.60
N LYS A 238 -0.94 -11.12 -18.83
CA LYS A 238 0.19 -11.75 -19.52
C LYS A 238 0.69 -13.00 -18.78
N ASN A 239 0.86 -12.92 -17.48
CA ASN A 239 1.37 -14.03 -16.68
C ASN A 239 0.38 -15.20 -16.59
N LEU A 240 -0.93 -14.93 -16.62
CA LEU A 240 -1.99 -15.93 -16.52
C LEU A 240 -2.33 -16.60 -17.85
N SER A 241 -2.34 -15.85 -18.94
CA SER A 241 -2.85 -16.28 -20.26
C SER A 241 -1.77 -16.56 -21.29
N GLY A 242 -0.51 -16.37 -20.95
CA GLY A 242 0.59 -16.40 -21.90
C GLY A 242 0.54 -15.23 -22.88
N ASN A 243 0.68 -15.50 -24.18
CA ASN A 243 0.80 -14.44 -25.22
C ASN A 243 -0.54 -14.05 -25.86
N GLN A 244 -1.66 -14.26 -25.22
CA GLN A 244 -2.96 -13.90 -25.79
C GLN A 244 -3.19 -12.37 -25.73
N LEU A 245 -2.84 -11.68 -26.80
CA LEU A 245 -2.95 -10.22 -26.93
C LEU A 245 -4.38 -9.71 -26.63
N SER A 246 -5.41 -10.49 -26.96
CA SER A 246 -6.81 -10.16 -26.67
C SER A 246 -7.08 -9.95 -25.17
N TRP A 247 -6.48 -10.78 -24.30
CA TRP A 247 -6.58 -10.60 -22.86
C TRP A 247 -5.75 -9.42 -22.37
N MET A 248 -4.59 -9.21 -22.96
CA MET A 248 -3.70 -8.09 -22.64
C MET A 248 -4.31 -6.72 -22.97
N ILE A 249 -5.17 -6.65 -23.97
CA ILE A 249 -5.88 -5.42 -24.34
C ILE A 249 -7.27 -5.36 -23.69
N GLY A 250 -8.03 -6.44 -23.72
CA GLY A 250 -9.42 -6.46 -23.26
C GLY A 250 -9.55 -6.16 -21.76
N VAL A 251 -8.74 -6.77 -20.93
CA VAL A 251 -8.79 -6.56 -19.47
C VAL A 251 -8.48 -5.11 -19.09
N PRO A 252 -7.39 -4.48 -19.61
CA PRO A 252 -7.12 -3.08 -19.33
C PRO A 252 -8.16 -2.11 -19.87
N LEU A 253 -8.73 -2.39 -21.04
CA LEU A 253 -9.82 -1.56 -21.58
C LEU A 253 -11.06 -1.60 -20.69
N VAL A 254 -11.45 -2.79 -20.22
CA VAL A 254 -12.57 -2.93 -19.27
C VAL A 254 -12.25 -2.22 -17.96
N ALA A 255 -11.03 -2.40 -17.42
CA ALA A 255 -10.61 -1.70 -16.22
C ALA A 255 -10.57 -0.18 -16.42
N CYS A 256 -10.09 0.31 -17.56
CA CYS A 256 -10.10 1.73 -17.90
C CYS A 256 -11.53 2.28 -17.92
N ILE A 257 -12.45 1.62 -18.59
CA ILE A 257 -13.86 2.05 -18.67
C ILE A 257 -14.51 2.06 -17.28
N THR A 258 -14.30 0.99 -16.49
CA THR A 258 -14.93 0.88 -15.17
C THR A 258 -14.36 1.85 -14.14
N LEU A 259 -13.06 2.10 -14.17
CA LEU A 259 -12.36 3.03 -13.25
C LEU A 259 -12.59 4.49 -13.64
N SER A 260 -12.89 4.75 -14.92
CA SER A 260 -13.08 6.10 -15.46
C SER A 260 -14.55 6.54 -15.53
N VAL A 261 -15.45 5.82 -14.85
CA VAL A 261 -16.87 6.21 -14.83
C VAL A 261 -17.03 7.64 -14.29
N GLY A 262 -17.52 8.55 -15.14
CA GLY A 262 -17.65 9.98 -14.86
C GLY A 262 -16.43 10.82 -15.26
N ALA A 263 -15.37 10.23 -15.82
CA ALA A 263 -14.24 10.98 -16.37
C ALA A 263 -14.59 11.56 -17.76
N PRO A 264 -13.93 12.67 -18.17
CA PRO A 264 -14.08 13.22 -19.52
C PRO A 264 -13.66 12.20 -20.59
N THR A 265 -14.38 12.16 -21.71
CA THR A 265 -14.15 11.20 -22.81
C THR A 265 -12.70 11.22 -23.32
N MET A 266 -12.09 12.40 -23.41
CA MET A 266 -10.67 12.54 -23.83
C MET A 266 -9.73 11.80 -22.88
N GLN A 267 -10.02 11.81 -21.60
CA GLN A 267 -9.25 11.13 -20.56
C GLN A 267 -9.31 9.61 -20.76
N ILE A 268 -10.48 9.08 -21.01
CA ILE A 268 -10.68 7.65 -21.29
C ILE A 268 -9.91 7.23 -22.53
N ILE A 269 -9.98 8.03 -23.60
CA ILE A 269 -9.27 7.76 -24.86
C ILE A 269 -7.75 7.71 -24.62
N LEU A 270 -7.18 8.70 -23.91
CA LEU A 270 -5.74 8.74 -23.63
C LEU A 270 -5.27 7.54 -22.79
N LEU A 271 -6.04 7.15 -21.76
CA LEU A 271 -5.75 5.95 -20.98
C LEU A 271 -5.80 4.69 -21.83
N CYS A 272 -6.82 4.54 -22.66
CA CYS A 272 -6.96 3.41 -23.57
C CYS A 272 -5.79 3.30 -24.55
N LEU A 273 -5.39 4.40 -25.20
CA LEU A 273 -4.25 4.44 -26.11
C LEU A 273 -2.94 4.08 -25.40
N MET A 274 -2.77 4.58 -24.19
CA MET A 274 -1.59 4.29 -23.37
C MET A 274 -1.55 2.80 -22.99
N PHE A 275 -2.66 2.21 -22.52
CA PHE A 275 -2.72 0.79 -22.19
C PHE A 275 -2.48 -0.11 -23.40
N ILE A 276 -3.02 0.24 -24.57
CA ILE A 276 -2.73 -0.47 -25.81
C ILE A 276 -1.23 -0.40 -26.12
N GLY A 277 -0.62 0.79 -25.99
CA GLY A 277 0.83 0.95 -26.20
C GLY A 277 1.67 0.11 -25.24
N ILE A 278 1.30 0.07 -23.97
CA ILE A 278 1.99 -0.76 -22.95
C ILE A 278 1.80 -2.25 -23.26
N ALA A 279 0.58 -2.69 -23.60
CA ALA A 279 0.30 -4.08 -23.95
C ALA A 279 1.13 -4.52 -25.16
N LEU A 280 1.22 -3.69 -26.20
CA LEU A 280 2.07 -3.93 -27.38
C LEU A 280 3.56 -3.98 -26.98
N ALA A 281 4.04 -3.05 -26.16
CA ALA A 281 5.43 -3.04 -25.70
C ALA A 281 5.78 -4.32 -24.93
N LEU A 282 4.89 -4.79 -24.05
CA LEU A 282 5.05 -6.05 -23.32
C LEU A 282 4.92 -7.29 -24.21
N HIS A 283 4.15 -7.20 -25.31
CA HIS A 283 4.05 -8.28 -26.29
C HIS A 283 5.35 -8.44 -27.08
N PHE A 284 5.92 -7.33 -27.57
CA PHE A 284 7.17 -7.36 -28.37
C PHE A 284 8.44 -7.53 -27.51
N ASN A 285 8.39 -7.12 -26.24
CA ASN A 285 9.50 -7.31 -25.30
C ASN A 285 9.01 -7.96 -24.00
N PRO A 286 8.68 -9.26 -24.04
CA PRO A 286 7.95 -9.89 -22.97
C PRO A 286 8.72 -10.05 -21.65
N GLY A 287 10.06 -9.99 -21.64
CA GLY A 287 10.85 -10.38 -20.49
C GLY A 287 10.56 -11.84 -20.07
N GLN A 288 10.97 -12.20 -18.86
CA GLN A 288 10.64 -13.54 -18.34
C GLN A 288 9.19 -13.61 -17.83
N THR A 289 8.49 -14.71 -18.08
CA THR A 289 7.16 -14.95 -17.51
C THR A 289 7.25 -15.25 -16.01
N LEU A 290 6.37 -14.64 -15.23
CA LEU A 290 6.27 -14.88 -13.80
C LEU A 290 5.17 -15.90 -13.55
N LEU A 291 5.52 -17.05 -12.97
CA LEU A 291 4.56 -18.09 -12.64
C LEU A 291 4.12 -17.94 -11.19
N ARG A 292 2.82 -17.77 -10.96
CA ARG A 292 2.20 -17.69 -9.62
C ARG A 292 1.04 -18.66 -9.52
N LYS A 293 1.03 -19.49 -8.45
CA LYS A 293 0.07 -20.60 -8.33
C LYS A 293 -1.22 -20.20 -7.60
N ALA A 294 -1.17 -19.27 -6.66
CA ALA A 294 -2.34 -18.90 -5.84
C ALA A 294 -3.23 -17.88 -6.54
N GLN A 295 -3.78 -18.22 -7.69
CA GLN A 295 -4.77 -17.39 -8.38
C GLN A 295 -5.99 -17.03 -7.51
N PRO A 296 -6.52 -17.89 -6.62
CA PRO A 296 -7.60 -17.52 -5.72
C PRO A 296 -7.29 -16.29 -4.87
N ASP A 297 -6.08 -16.16 -4.35
CA ASP A 297 -5.67 -14.98 -3.56
C ASP A 297 -5.72 -13.69 -4.40
N LEU A 298 -5.33 -13.74 -5.67
CA LEU A 298 -5.44 -12.60 -6.59
C LEU A 298 -6.91 -12.17 -6.77
N TRP A 299 -7.79 -13.14 -7.05
CA TRP A 299 -9.20 -12.84 -7.30
C TRP A 299 -9.95 -12.39 -6.05
N ILE A 300 -9.62 -12.96 -4.89
CA ILE A 300 -10.17 -12.50 -3.60
C ILE A 300 -9.70 -11.07 -3.33
N GLY A 301 -8.43 -10.77 -3.56
CA GLY A 301 -7.89 -9.42 -3.42
C GLY A 301 -8.62 -8.40 -4.28
N PHE A 302 -8.79 -8.69 -5.57
CA PHE A 302 -9.57 -7.82 -6.47
C PHE A 302 -11.05 -7.77 -6.09
N GLY A 303 -11.63 -8.89 -5.64
CA GLY A 303 -13.01 -8.94 -5.15
C GLY A 303 -13.23 -8.01 -3.96
N CYS A 304 -12.35 -8.06 -2.96
CA CYS A 304 -12.38 -7.15 -1.81
C CYS A 304 -12.26 -5.67 -2.27
N TYR A 305 -11.37 -5.38 -3.20
CA TYR A 305 -11.20 -4.04 -3.76
C TYR A 305 -12.47 -3.55 -4.47
N ILE A 306 -13.05 -4.36 -5.35
CA ILE A 306 -14.25 -4.02 -6.13
C ILE A 306 -15.45 -3.82 -5.20
N VAL A 307 -15.69 -4.77 -4.28
CA VAL A 307 -16.79 -4.66 -3.31
C VAL A 307 -16.61 -3.43 -2.44
N GLY A 308 -15.40 -3.17 -1.97
CA GLY A 308 -15.09 -1.95 -1.23
C GLY A 308 -15.44 -0.67 -1.99
N ASN A 309 -15.07 -0.59 -3.27
CA ASN A 309 -15.44 0.56 -4.14
C ASN A 309 -16.95 0.73 -4.27
N ILE A 310 -17.68 -0.36 -4.45
CA ILE A 310 -19.16 -0.33 -4.56
C ILE A 310 -19.74 0.18 -3.25
N VAL A 311 -19.31 -0.37 -2.13
CA VAL A 311 -19.77 -0.01 -0.77
C VAL A 311 -19.50 1.47 -0.50
N TRP A 312 -18.28 1.93 -0.74
CA TRP A 312 -17.93 3.34 -0.58
C TRP A 312 -18.82 4.27 -1.41
N ARG A 313 -18.99 3.98 -2.71
CA ARG A 313 -19.82 4.82 -3.60
C ARG A 313 -21.26 4.89 -3.15
N TYR A 314 -21.80 3.78 -2.64
CA TYR A 314 -23.18 3.71 -2.14
C TYR A 314 -23.41 4.58 -0.90
N GLY A 315 -22.41 4.75 -0.06
CA GLY A 315 -22.49 5.52 1.18
C GLY A 315 -21.80 6.88 1.14
N ARG A 316 -21.57 7.47 -0.03
CA ARG A 316 -20.96 8.82 -0.15
C ARG A 316 -21.90 9.91 0.36
N SER A 317 -21.33 11.06 0.70
CA SER A 317 -22.11 12.26 1.02
C SER A 317 -23.11 12.59 -0.10
N GLY A 318 -24.34 12.83 0.29
CA GLY A 318 -25.44 13.09 -0.66
C GLY A 318 -26.16 11.86 -1.19
N GLU A 319 -25.67 10.65 -0.93
CA GLU A 319 -26.36 9.41 -1.25
C GLU A 319 -27.39 9.05 -0.17
N ALA A 320 -28.44 8.32 -0.54
CA ALA A 320 -29.53 7.96 0.36
C ALA A 320 -29.10 7.10 1.57
N ALA A 321 -27.99 6.37 1.44
CA ALA A 321 -27.44 5.54 2.52
C ALA A 321 -26.52 6.31 3.48
N CYS A 322 -26.19 7.57 3.19
CA CYS A 322 -25.32 8.39 4.04
C CYS A 322 -26.05 8.77 5.34
N ASN A 323 -25.46 8.38 6.46
CA ASN A 323 -25.84 8.85 7.80
C ASN A 323 -24.58 9.32 8.54
N PRO A 324 -24.34 10.66 8.61
CA PRO A 324 -23.13 11.22 9.20
C PRO A 324 -22.88 10.84 10.67
N ASP A 325 -23.93 10.61 11.43
CA ASP A 325 -23.86 10.30 12.87
C ASP A 325 -23.78 8.80 13.16
N SER A 326 -23.78 7.96 12.11
CA SER A 326 -23.69 6.52 12.28
C SER A 326 -22.29 6.06 12.67
N LEU A 327 -22.18 5.12 13.61
CA LEU A 327 -20.94 4.40 13.85
C LEU A 327 -20.57 3.45 12.69
N PHE A 328 -21.53 3.09 11.85
CA PHE A 328 -21.28 2.32 10.64
C PHE A 328 -21.08 3.28 9.47
N GLN A 329 -19.82 3.45 9.06
CA GLN A 329 -19.46 4.28 7.92
C GLN A 329 -19.05 3.41 6.72
N TYR A 330 -19.65 3.64 5.58
CA TYR A 330 -19.36 2.88 4.36
C TYR A 330 -17.92 3.07 3.89
N HIS A 331 -17.34 4.25 4.12
CA HIS A 331 -15.95 4.52 3.81
C HIS A 331 -14.99 3.77 4.75
N ALA A 332 -15.35 3.60 6.01
CA ALA A 332 -14.60 2.74 6.94
C ALA A 332 -14.61 1.27 6.47
N VAL A 333 -15.73 0.78 5.93
CA VAL A 333 -15.80 -0.57 5.32
C VAL A 333 -14.89 -0.67 4.09
N TRP A 334 -14.80 0.39 3.29
CA TRP A 334 -13.84 0.47 2.19
C TRP A 334 -12.40 0.26 2.67
N HIS A 335 -11.97 0.93 3.73
CA HIS A 335 -10.62 0.75 4.31
C HIS A 335 -10.37 -0.69 4.76
N ILE A 336 -11.35 -1.32 5.42
CA ILE A 336 -11.23 -2.71 5.88
C ILE A 336 -11.09 -3.67 4.69
N LEU A 337 -11.95 -3.54 3.69
CA LEU A 337 -11.94 -4.41 2.51
C LEU A 337 -10.67 -4.22 1.67
N THR A 338 -10.24 -2.98 1.47
CA THR A 338 -9.01 -2.71 0.73
C THR A 338 -7.77 -3.11 1.52
N GLY A 339 -7.76 -3.00 2.85
CA GLY A 339 -6.74 -3.59 3.70
C GLY A 339 -6.67 -5.11 3.56
N ALA A 340 -7.81 -5.80 3.57
CA ALA A 340 -7.87 -7.24 3.28
C ALA A 340 -7.35 -7.57 1.88
N SER A 341 -7.67 -6.75 0.88
CA SER A 341 -7.14 -6.87 -0.48
C SER A 341 -5.60 -6.87 -0.49
N LEU A 342 -4.94 -5.95 0.25
CA LEU A 342 -3.48 -5.91 0.36
C LEU A 342 -2.92 -7.23 0.93
N TYR A 343 -3.55 -7.79 1.94
CA TYR A 343 -3.12 -9.06 2.52
C TYR A 343 -3.18 -10.22 1.51
N PHE A 344 -4.26 -10.32 0.73
CA PHE A 344 -4.38 -11.33 -0.31
C PHE A 344 -3.38 -11.13 -1.45
N PHE A 345 -3.09 -9.89 -1.84
CA PHE A 345 -2.03 -9.60 -2.81
C PHE A 345 -0.64 -9.98 -2.29
N TYR A 346 -0.34 -9.73 -1.01
CA TYR A 346 0.88 -10.22 -0.39
C TYR A 346 1.00 -11.73 -0.49
N ARG A 347 -0.06 -12.47 -0.15
CA ARG A 347 -0.09 -13.93 -0.28
C ARG A 347 0.13 -14.37 -1.72
N TYR A 348 -0.52 -13.71 -2.67
CA TYR A 348 -0.37 -14.00 -4.10
C TYR A 348 1.08 -13.83 -4.57
N PHE A 349 1.75 -12.73 -4.25
CA PHE A 349 3.15 -12.52 -4.63
C PHE A 349 4.10 -13.56 -4.03
N ARG A 350 3.79 -14.11 -2.87
CA ARG A 350 4.57 -15.19 -2.23
C ARG A 350 4.49 -16.53 -2.96
N THR A 351 3.58 -16.69 -3.90
CA THR A 351 3.45 -17.94 -4.67
C THR A 351 4.24 -17.96 -5.96
N GLU A 352 5.00 -16.89 -6.25
CA GLU A 352 5.85 -16.82 -7.44
C GLU A 352 6.89 -17.94 -7.44
N THR A 353 6.91 -18.69 -8.55
CA THR A 353 7.88 -19.73 -8.82
C THR A 353 8.69 -19.36 -10.05
N LYS A 354 9.97 -19.73 -10.10
CA LYS A 354 10.70 -19.64 -11.37
C LYS A 354 10.10 -20.64 -12.36
N PRO A 355 10.05 -20.27 -13.66
CA PRO A 355 9.91 -21.30 -14.70
C PRO A 355 11.05 -22.31 -14.49
N GLU A 356 10.72 -23.61 -14.51
CA GLU A 356 11.74 -24.63 -14.64
C GLU A 356 12.54 -24.24 -15.88
N SER A 357 13.81 -23.90 -15.72
CA SER A 357 14.69 -23.79 -16.85
C SER A 357 14.63 -25.16 -17.53
N SER A 358 14.10 -25.20 -18.73
CA SER A 358 14.40 -26.30 -19.63
C SER A 358 15.93 -26.41 -19.63
N GLU A 359 16.45 -27.35 -18.91
CA GLU A 359 17.81 -27.84 -19.13
C GLU A 359 17.83 -28.37 -20.56
N LEU A 360 18.28 -27.50 -21.49
CA LEU A 360 18.72 -27.87 -22.81
C LEU A 360 20.18 -27.52 -22.91
#